data_c6778d21e9dcf8b800a541108fcb6760
#
_entry.id   c6778d21e9dcf8b800a541108fcb6760
#
_cell.length_a   1.000
_cell.length_b   1.000
_cell.length_c   1.000
_cell.angle_alpha   90.00
_cell.angle_beta   90.00
_cell.angle_gamma   90.00
#
_symmetry.space_group_name_H-M   'P 1'
#
loop_
_entity.id
_entity.type
_entity.pdbx_description
1 polymer ?
#
loop_
_entity_poly.entity_id
_entity_poly.type
_entity_poly.pdbx_seq_one_letter_code
_entity_poly.pdbx_strand_id
1 'polypeptide(L)' 'GHHLIPCTVSNTERFWSKKRNIDCPENIICLCPTCHRRIHFGRKVEKDHIIRSLYNKRKSLLQNVGIEISIDELLALY' A
#
# COMPACT_ATOMS: atom_id res chain seq x y z
N GLY A 1 -12.51 0.73 -2.87
CA GLY A 1 -11.19 0.13 -2.82
C GLY A 1 -10.19 1.02 -2.10
N HIS A 2 -9.18 0.40 -1.56
CA HIS A 2 -8.10 1.09 -0.85
C HIS A 2 -6.78 0.84 -1.58
N HIS A 3 -5.97 1.88 -1.75
CA HIS A 3 -4.63 1.73 -2.32
C HIS A 3 -3.66 1.29 -1.21
N LEU A 4 -2.93 0.19 -1.44
CA LEU A 4 -1.94 -0.29 -0.49
C LEU A 4 -0.81 0.74 -0.32
N ILE A 5 -0.28 1.24 -1.44
CA ILE A 5 0.58 2.41 -1.42
C ILE A 5 -0.34 3.62 -1.55
N PRO A 6 -0.45 4.48 -0.52
CA PRO A 6 -1.38 5.61 -0.57
C PRO A 6 -1.13 6.52 -1.77
N CYS A 7 -2.19 6.86 -2.51
CA CYS A 7 -2.11 7.75 -3.67
C CYS A 7 -2.05 9.22 -3.26
N THR A 8 -1.05 9.58 -2.49
CA THR A 8 -0.74 10.97 -2.17
C THR A 8 0.04 11.60 -3.33
N VAL A 9 0.06 12.92 -3.41
CA VAL A 9 0.86 13.64 -4.42
C VAL A 9 2.32 13.21 -4.33
N SER A 10 2.86 13.17 -3.13
CA SER A 10 4.25 12.80 -2.85
C SER A 10 4.58 11.38 -3.36
N ASN A 11 3.74 10.40 -3.02
CA ASN A 11 3.94 9.01 -3.45
C ASN A 11 3.76 8.86 -4.96
N THR A 12 2.77 9.52 -5.54
CA THR A 12 2.53 9.49 -6.98
C THR A 12 3.73 10.02 -7.74
N GLU A 13 4.30 11.13 -7.32
CA GLU A 13 5.49 11.71 -7.93
C GLU A 13 6.71 10.80 -7.80
N ARG A 14 6.90 10.21 -6.60
CA ARG A 14 8.01 9.30 -6.33
C ARG A 14 8.05 8.13 -7.31
N PHE A 15 6.90 7.47 -7.53
CA PHE A 15 6.82 6.32 -8.43
C PHE A 15 6.75 6.74 -9.89
N TRP A 16 6.16 7.88 -10.19
CA TRP A 16 6.12 8.41 -11.54
C TRP A 16 7.52 8.75 -12.08
N SER A 17 8.41 9.23 -11.21
CA SER A 17 9.81 9.47 -11.59
C SER A 17 10.51 8.20 -12.06
N LYS A 18 10.03 7.03 -11.60
CA LYS A 18 10.49 5.70 -12.03
C LYS A 18 9.62 5.12 -13.15
N LYS A 19 8.75 5.94 -13.76
CA LYS A 19 7.80 5.54 -14.78
C LYS A 19 6.84 4.44 -14.32
N ARG A 20 6.40 4.52 -13.06
CA ARG A 20 5.42 3.59 -12.46
C ARG A 20 4.20 4.34 -11.98
N ASN A 21 3.03 3.80 -12.29
CA ASN A 21 1.76 4.36 -11.85
C ASN A 21 1.22 3.55 -10.68
N ILE A 22 1.14 4.15 -9.49
CA ILE A 22 0.60 3.49 -8.30
C ILE A 22 -0.93 3.45 -8.29
N ASP A 23 -1.60 4.20 -9.15
CA ASP A 23 -3.04 4.10 -9.33
C ASP A 23 -3.35 3.01 -10.36
N CYS A 24 -3.15 1.76 -9.96
CA CYS A 24 -3.34 0.59 -10.79
C CYS A 24 -4.05 -0.51 -9.99
N PRO A 25 -4.73 -1.47 -10.68
CA PRO A 25 -5.47 -2.54 -9.98
C PRO A 25 -4.62 -3.34 -9.01
N GLU A 26 -3.35 -3.54 -9.30
CA GLU A 26 -2.42 -4.31 -8.48
C GLU A 26 -2.17 -3.65 -7.13
N ASN A 27 -2.33 -2.35 -7.04
CA ASN A 27 -2.20 -1.58 -5.81
C ASN A 27 -3.54 -1.36 -5.08
N ILE A 28 -4.64 -1.79 -5.66
CA ILE A 28 -5.96 -1.65 -5.06
C ILE A 28 -6.32 -2.94 -4.33
N ILE A 29 -6.73 -2.81 -3.08
CA ILE A 29 -7.14 -3.91 -2.22
C ILE A 29 -8.57 -3.67 -1.70
N CYS A 30 -9.29 -4.76 -1.48
CA CYS A 30 -10.59 -4.70 -0.84
C CYS A 30 -10.41 -4.91 0.66
N LEU A 31 -10.93 -3.98 1.45
CA LEU A 31 -10.92 -4.07 2.90
C LEU A 31 -12.35 -4.04 3.43
N CYS A 32 -12.62 -4.84 4.47
CA CYS A 32 -13.85 -4.68 5.21
C CYS A 32 -13.83 -3.32 5.95
N PRO A 33 -15.00 -2.75 6.27
CA PRO A 33 -15.04 -1.45 6.96
C PRO A 33 -14.24 -1.42 8.26
N THR A 34 -14.22 -2.52 9.00
CA THR A 34 -13.46 -2.63 10.25
C THR A 34 -11.96 -2.52 10.02
N CYS A 35 -11.42 -3.26 9.04
CA CYS A 35 -10.00 -3.22 8.70
C CYS A 35 -9.59 -1.86 8.16
N HIS A 36 -10.42 -1.26 7.31
CA HIS A 36 -10.19 0.08 6.76
C HIS A 36 -10.10 1.12 7.89
N ARG A 37 -11.00 1.04 8.84
CA ARG A 37 -11.02 1.92 10.00
C ARG A 37 -9.77 1.75 10.86
N ARG A 38 -9.32 0.51 11.07
CA ARG A 38 -8.10 0.23 11.84
C ARG A 38 -6.85 0.78 11.18
N ILE A 39 -6.79 0.75 9.86
CA ILE A 39 -5.66 1.34 9.11
C ILE A 39 -5.59 2.85 9.33
N HIS A 40 -6.73 3.54 9.33
CA HIS A 40 -6.75 4.99 9.45
C HIS A 40 -6.71 5.48 10.92
N PHE A 41 -7.31 4.76 11.85
CA PHE A 41 -7.52 5.23 13.22
C PHE A 41 -7.03 4.27 14.30
N GLY A 42 -6.57 3.08 13.93
CA GLY A 42 -6.10 2.08 14.87
C GLY A 42 -4.71 2.40 15.43
N ARG A 43 -4.30 1.63 16.42
CA ARG A 43 -2.95 1.71 16.98
C ARG A 43 -1.93 1.30 15.92
N LYS A 44 -0.70 1.80 16.07
CA LYS A 44 0.38 1.48 15.13
C LYS A 44 0.59 -0.04 14.99
N VAL A 45 0.54 -0.78 16.09
CA VAL A 45 0.69 -2.25 16.08
C VAL A 45 -0.38 -2.91 15.21
N GLU A 46 -1.63 -2.46 15.33
CA GLU A 46 -2.75 -2.99 14.53
C GLU A 46 -2.59 -2.64 13.05
N LYS A 47 -2.21 -1.39 12.75
CA LYS A 47 -1.94 -0.96 11.38
C LYS A 47 -0.83 -1.78 10.75
N ASP A 48 0.29 -1.92 11.43
CA ASP A 48 1.45 -2.65 10.94
C ASP A 48 1.09 -4.10 10.62
N HIS A 49 0.33 -4.75 11.49
CA HIS A 49 -0.12 -6.12 11.28
C HIS A 49 -0.96 -6.26 10.01
N ILE A 50 -1.93 -5.37 9.83
CA ILE A 50 -2.81 -5.37 8.65
C ILE A 50 -2.00 -5.10 7.38
N ILE A 51 -1.15 -4.08 7.39
CA ILE A 51 -0.34 -3.69 6.24
C ILE A 51 0.62 -4.81 5.84
N ARG A 52 1.27 -5.47 6.81
CA ARG A 52 2.16 -6.61 6.53
C ARG A 52 1.41 -7.75 5.88
N SER A 53 0.22 -8.07 6.36
CA SER A 53 -0.62 -9.12 5.79
C SER A 53 -1.00 -8.80 4.34
N LEU A 54 -1.42 -7.58 4.07
CA LEU A 54 -1.79 -7.13 2.73
C LEU A 54 -0.59 -7.08 1.78
N TYR A 55 0.56 -6.64 2.27
CA TYR A 55 1.79 -6.60 1.51
C TYR A 55 2.20 -8.01 1.05
N ASN A 56 2.14 -8.98 1.95
CA ASN A 56 2.49 -10.37 1.62
C ASN A 56 1.58 -10.94 0.52
N LYS A 57 0.32 -10.53 0.50
CA LYS A 57 -0.64 -10.95 -0.53
C LYS A 57 -0.42 -10.27 -1.88
N ARG A 58 0.05 -9.02 -1.88
CA ARG A 58 0.16 -8.19 -3.08
C ARG A 58 1.57 -8.03 -3.63
N LYS A 59 2.56 -8.41 -2.86
CA LYS A 59 3.98 -8.27 -3.21
C LYS A 59 4.31 -8.72 -4.62
N SER A 60 3.90 -9.93 -4.99
CA SER A 60 4.18 -10.48 -6.32
C SER A 60 3.49 -9.70 -7.43
N LEU A 61 2.23 -9.29 -7.21
CA LEU A 61 1.49 -8.50 -8.19
C LEU A 61 2.11 -7.12 -8.42
N LEU A 62 2.56 -6.48 -7.35
CA LEU A 62 3.24 -5.19 -7.45
C LEU A 62 4.56 -5.32 -8.21
N GLN A 63 5.33 -6.35 -7.93
CA GLN A 63 6.58 -6.63 -8.63
C GLN A 63 6.35 -6.88 -10.13
N ASN A 64 5.27 -7.58 -10.49
CA ASN A 64 4.93 -7.86 -11.89
C ASN A 64 4.66 -6.60 -12.70
N VAL A 65 4.18 -5.55 -12.08
CA VAL A 65 3.97 -4.25 -12.75
C VAL A 65 5.11 -3.27 -12.51
N GLY A 66 6.22 -3.75 -11.95
CA GLY A 66 7.43 -2.97 -11.74
C GLY A 66 7.40 -2.03 -10.54
N ILE A 67 6.46 -2.21 -9.64
CA ILE A 67 6.40 -1.44 -8.39
C ILE A 67 7.19 -2.22 -7.33
N GLU A 68 8.37 -1.70 -7.00
CA GLU A 68 9.23 -2.29 -5.98
C GLU A 68 9.21 -1.42 -4.73
N ILE A 69 8.75 -2.00 -3.63
CA ILE A 69 8.72 -1.35 -2.33
C ILE A 69 8.93 -2.40 -1.25
N SER A 70 9.79 -2.10 -0.28
CA SER A 70 9.99 -2.99 0.88
C SER A 70 8.87 -2.79 1.89
N ILE A 71 8.72 -3.75 2.81
CA ILE A 71 7.73 -3.63 3.88
C ILE A 71 8.04 -2.42 4.78
N ASP A 72 9.30 -2.14 5.05
CA ASP A 72 9.70 -1.01 5.87
C ASP A 72 9.36 0.32 5.19
N GLU A 73 9.62 0.43 3.89
CA GLU A 73 9.24 1.61 3.12
C GLU A 73 7.71 1.80 3.11
N LEU A 74 6.96 0.71 2.94
CA LEU A 74 5.50 0.77 2.93
C LEU A 74 4.96 1.21 4.29
N LEU A 75 5.46 0.65 5.38
CA LEU A 75 5.03 1.02 6.74
C LEU A 75 5.32 2.48 7.04
N ALA A 76 6.40 3.03 6.50
CA ALA A 76 6.75 4.44 6.68
C ALA A 76 5.75 5.40 6.01
N LEU A 77 4.92 4.90 5.09
CA LEU A 77 3.91 5.71 4.40
C LEU A 77 2.58 5.81 5.18
N TYR A 78 2.47 5.06 6.29
CA TYR A 78 1.26 5.04 7.12
C TYR A 78 1.41 5.68 8.48
#